data_de02b21b4461c458d1d61ce6d7f6e5c5
#
_entry.id   de02b21b4461c458d1d61ce6d7f6e5c5
#
_cell.length_a   1.000
_cell.length_b   1.000
_cell.length_c   1.000
_cell.angle_alpha   90.00
_cell.angle_beta   90.00
_cell.angle_gamma   90.00
#
_symmetry.space_group_name_H-M   'P 1'
#
loop_
_entity.id
_entity.type
_entity.pdbx_description
1 polymer ?
#
loop_
_entity_poly.entity_id
_entity_poly.type
_entity_poly.pdbx_seq_one_letter_code
_entity_poly.pdbx_strand_id
1 'polypeptide(L)'
;MNVQFEEFIYLLPESKNDLQHSMMTISEAFNRQDHEKLKELESAFSTTYLATKKIKYLHLSIICECLYMRITRDFSTPPRVHHVIEYLQNVDNWHHYELVLFSNTFFAFDLADTLSLLLIAKKKSEALKDYHPYIKESIRLYSNIAIHLLEMKNFKLALVAIKELEQIEVGEEHIYEKILLKFWKQLSIYIQNPSTDTLTEMQTLLDHLAFFDCHSLIRMLSEITTFTVKVIPYK
;
A
#
# COMPACT_ATOMS: atom_id res chain seq x y z
N MET A 1 -7.62 -34.98 -14.59
CA MET A 1 -7.71 -33.53 -14.79
C MET A 1 -6.76 -32.88 -13.79
N ASN A 2 -5.58 -32.45 -14.22
CA ASN A 2 -4.60 -31.75 -13.35
C ASN A 2 -4.89 -30.25 -13.46
N VAL A 3 -5.86 -29.78 -12.67
CA VAL A 3 -6.07 -28.35 -12.45
C VAL A 3 -5.14 -27.97 -11.30
N GLN A 4 -4.29 -26.96 -11.50
CA GLN A 4 -3.46 -26.44 -10.41
C GLN A 4 -4.35 -25.83 -9.33
N PHE A 5 -3.93 -25.86 -8.06
CA PHE A 5 -4.73 -25.36 -6.95
C PHE A 5 -5.13 -23.90 -7.14
N GLU A 6 -4.26 -23.08 -7.73
CA GLU A 6 -4.50 -21.68 -8.07
C GLU A 6 -5.59 -21.52 -9.15
N GLU A 7 -5.61 -22.38 -10.19
CA GLU A 7 -6.67 -22.44 -11.21
C GLU A 7 -8.00 -22.85 -10.58
N PHE A 8 -7.99 -23.85 -9.69
CA PHE A 8 -9.18 -24.27 -8.94
C PHE A 8 -9.74 -23.12 -8.11
N ILE A 9 -8.89 -22.39 -7.38
CA ILE A 9 -9.27 -21.20 -6.59
C ILE A 9 -9.82 -20.09 -7.50
N TYR A 10 -9.23 -19.87 -8.69
CA TYR A 10 -9.70 -18.88 -9.65
C TYR A 10 -11.07 -19.24 -10.24
N LEU A 11 -11.34 -20.52 -10.44
CA LEU A 11 -12.58 -21.03 -10.98
C LEU A 11 -13.70 -21.20 -9.94
N LEU A 12 -13.42 -21.05 -8.63
CA LEU A 12 -14.45 -21.09 -7.59
C LEU A 12 -15.34 -19.83 -7.69
N PRO A 13 -16.63 -20.00 -8.01
CA PRO A 13 -17.54 -18.85 -8.02
C PRO A 13 -17.78 -18.36 -6.58
N GLU A 14 -17.92 -17.05 -6.41
CA GLU A 14 -18.65 -16.33 -5.37
C GLU A 14 -17.93 -15.76 -4.15
N SER A 15 -16.85 -16.27 -3.58
CA SER A 15 -16.39 -15.66 -2.33
C SER A 15 -15.10 -14.84 -2.40
N LYS A 16 -14.15 -15.20 -3.28
CA LYS A 16 -12.91 -14.44 -3.51
C LYS A 16 -13.06 -13.40 -4.61
N ASN A 17 -13.85 -13.69 -5.65
CA ASN A 17 -14.11 -12.78 -6.76
C ASN A 17 -14.78 -11.47 -6.31
N ASP A 18 -15.67 -11.51 -5.32
CA ASP A 18 -16.42 -10.35 -4.84
C ASP A 18 -15.51 -9.29 -4.18
N LEU A 19 -14.59 -9.70 -3.30
CA LEU A 19 -13.67 -8.77 -2.65
C LEU A 19 -12.66 -8.19 -3.65
N GLN A 20 -12.05 -9.05 -4.48
CA GLN A 20 -11.08 -8.63 -5.48
C GLN A 20 -11.72 -7.68 -6.50
N HIS A 21 -12.91 -8.00 -6.99
CA HIS A 21 -13.66 -7.14 -7.91
C HIS A 21 -14.02 -5.80 -7.25
N SER A 22 -14.50 -5.81 -6.00
CA SER A 22 -14.78 -4.59 -5.25
C SER A 22 -13.55 -3.71 -5.10
N MET A 23 -12.40 -4.30 -4.74
CA MET A 23 -11.15 -3.57 -4.61
C MET A 23 -10.64 -3.02 -5.96
N MET A 24 -10.83 -3.75 -7.06
CA MET A 24 -10.50 -3.24 -8.40
C MET A 24 -11.36 -2.01 -8.74
N THR A 25 -12.67 -2.08 -8.54
CA THR A 25 -13.59 -0.95 -8.80
C THR A 25 -13.25 0.26 -7.95
N ILE A 26 -12.94 0.08 -6.66
CA ILE A 26 -12.48 1.15 -5.76
C ILE A 26 -11.17 1.76 -6.27
N SER A 27 -10.19 0.92 -6.63
CA SER A 27 -8.88 1.37 -7.14
C SER A 27 -9.02 2.14 -8.46
N GLU A 28 -9.89 1.71 -9.36
CA GLU A 28 -10.16 2.44 -10.60
C GLU A 28 -10.78 3.82 -10.34
N ALA A 29 -11.77 3.91 -9.44
CA ALA A 29 -12.37 5.17 -9.05
C ALA A 29 -11.33 6.11 -8.42
N PHE A 30 -10.49 5.61 -7.53
CA PHE A 30 -9.42 6.37 -6.91
C PHE A 30 -8.38 6.87 -7.93
N ASN A 31 -7.90 6.00 -8.84
CA ASN A 31 -6.91 6.35 -9.86
C ASN A 31 -7.43 7.39 -10.86
N ARG A 32 -8.74 7.38 -11.13
CA ARG A 32 -9.41 8.40 -11.96
C ARG A 32 -9.78 9.66 -11.19
N GLN A 33 -9.51 9.70 -9.89
CA GLN A 33 -9.95 10.77 -8.97
C GLN A 33 -11.47 11.00 -9.00
N ASP A 34 -12.23 9.93 -9.22
CA ASP A 34 -13.69 9.95 -9.31
C ASP A 34 -14.30 9.87 -7.90
N HIS A 35 -14.35 11.04 -7.25
CA HIS A 35 -14.86 11.17 -5.89
C HIS A 35 -16.36 10.88 -5.77
N GLU A 36 -17.16 11.12 -6.82
CA GLU A 36 -18.59 10.77 -6.82
C GLU A 36 -18.78 9.26 -6.84
N LYS A 37 -17.97 8.53 -7.66
CA LYS A 37 -18.01 7.07 -7.68
C LYS A 37 -17.60 6.47 -6.34
N LEU A 38 -16.60 7.04 -5.65
CA LEU A 38 -16.22 6.58 -4.31
C LEU A 38 -17.35 6.75 -3.29
N LYS A 39 -18.10 7.85 -3.32
CA LYS A 39 -19.29 8.04 -2.48
C LYS A 39 -20.42 7.06 -2.80
N GLU A 40 -20.67 6.82 -4.08
CA GLU A 40 -21.65 5.83 -4.51
C GLU A 40 -21.31 4.44 -3.97
N LEU A 41 -20.05 4.03 -4.13
CA LEU A 41 -19.55 2.74 -3.63
C LEU A 41 -19.62 2.65 -2.10
N GLU A 42 -19.23 3.71 -1.39
CA GLU A 42 -19.33 3.80 0.06
C GLU A 42 -20.76 3.54 0.52
N SER A 43 -21.74 4.25 -0.05
CA SER A 43 -23.16 4.11 0.28
C SER A 43 -23.70 2.71 -0.04
N ALA A 44 -23.33 2.14 -1.17
CA ALA A 44 -23.73 0.79 -1.58
C ALA A 44 -23.18 -0.28 -0.59
N PHE A 45 -21.90 -0.18 -0.21
CA PHE A 45 -21.30 -1.11 0.75
C PHE A 45 -21.88 -0.92 2.16
N SER A 46 -22.13 0.31 2.60
CA SER A 46 -22.79 0.59 3.89
C SER A 46 -24.19 -0.03 3.92
N THR A 47 -24.99 0.13 2.89
CA THR A 47 -26.32 -0.48 2.76
C THR A 47 -26.23 -2.01 2.80
N THR A 48 -25.28 -2.60 2.06
CA THR A 48 -25.06 -4.05 2.05
C THR A 48 -24.62 -4.57 3.42
N TYR A 49 -23.78 -3.82 4.14
CA TYR A 49 -23.42 -4.15 5.53
C TYR A 49 -24.65 -4.15 6.45
N LEU A 50 -25.49 -3.14 6.36
CA LEU A 50 -26.70 -3.06 7.19
C LEU A 50 -27.63 -4.25 6.96
N ALA A 51 -27.76 -4.70 5.71
CA ALA A 51 -28.59 -5.82 5.32
C ALA A 51 -28.01 -7.19 5.70
N THR A 52 -26.68 -7.37 5.54
CA THR A 52 -26.04 -8.69 5.66
C THR A 52 -25.26 -8.88 6.95
N LYS A 53 -24.89 -7.82 7.64
CA LYS A 53 -23.98 -7.78 8.81
C LYS A 53 -22.60 -8.39 8.55
N LYS A 54 -22.20 -8.59 7.29
CA LYS A 54 -20.89 -9.10 6.93
C LYS A 54 -19.86 -7.97 7.04
N ILE A 55 -18.91 -8.11 7.96
CA ILE A 55 -17.91 -7.10 8.30
C ILE A 55 -17.10 -6.58 7.10
N LYS A 56 -16.87 -7.42 6.07
CA LYS A 56 -16.16 -7.02 4.86
C LYS A 56 -16.78 -5.81 4.16
N TYR A 57 -18.11 -5.68 4.18
CA TYR A 57 -18.78 -4.54 3.54
C TYR A 57 -18.64 -3.26 4.37
N LEU A 58 -18.56 -3.36 5.70
CA LEU A 58 -18.19 -2.22 6.54
C LEU A 58 -16.77 -1.75 6.19
N HIS A 59 -15.82 -2.67 6.10
CA HIS A 59 -14.43 -2.32 5.76
C HIS A 59 -14.31 -1.70 4.36
N LEU A 60 -15.01 -2.24 3.35
CA LEU A 60 -15.04 -1.66 2.01
C LEU A 60 -15.63 -0.24 2.00
N SER A 61 -16.69 0.01 2.76
CA SER A 61 -17.26 1.36 2.87
C SER A 61 -16.29 2.34 3.54
N ILE A 62 -15.55 1.90 4.57
CA ILE A 62 -14.54 2.73 5.24
C ILE A 62 -13.35 3.00 4.30
N ILE A 63 -12.91 2.02 3.51
CA ILE A 63 -11.87 2.24 2.48
C ILE A 63 -12.32 3.32 1.50
N CYS A 64 -13.56 3.26 0.99
CA CYS A 64 -14.08 4.29 0.08
C CYS A 64 -14.10 5.67 0.74
N GLU A 65 -14.54 5.77 1.99
CA GLU A 65 -14.54 7.02 2.76
C GLU A 65 -13.12 7.58 2.92
N CYS A 66 -12.16 6.76 3.34
CA CYS A 66 -10.76 7.18 3.48
C CYS A 66 -10.17 7.65 2.14
N LEU A 67 -10.38 6.91 1.06
CA LEU A 67 -9.86 7.28 -0.26
C LEU A 67 -10.52 8.54 -0.83
N TYR A 68 -11.83 8.72 -0.59
CA TYR A 68 -12.53 9.97 -0.91
C TYR A 68 -11.88 11.17 -0.20
N MET A 69 -11.64 11.05 1.11
CA MET A 69 -10.98 12.11 1.90
C MET A 69 -9.57 12.41 1.40
N ARG A 70 -8.82 11.38 0.97
CA ARG A 70 -7.49 11.56 0.39
C ARG A 70 -7.53 12.36 -0.91
N ILE A 71 -8.51 12.10 -1.80
CA ILE A 71 -8.69 12.86 -3.05
C ILE A 71 -9.06 14.32 -2.77
N THR A 72 -10.00 14.52 -1.85
CA THR A 72 -10.51 15.86 -1.49
C THR A 72 -9.56 16.64 -0.58
N ARG A 73 -8.45 16.03 -0.17
CA ARG A 73 -7.49 16.58 0.80
C ARG A 73 -8.13 16.97 2.13
N ASP A 74 -9.14 16.23 2.54
CA ASP A 74 -9.69 16.31 3.87
C ASP A 74 -8.83 15.46 4.82
N PHE A 75 -8.13 16.11 5.73
CA PHE A 75 -7.22 15.47 6.68
C PHE A 75 -7.88 15.19 8.03
N SER A 76 -9.20 15.28 8.11
CA SER A 76 -9.92 14.83 9.31
C SER A 76 -9.90 13.29 9.41
N THR A 77 -10.00 12.77 10.62
CA THR A 77 -10.09 11.32 10.82
C THR A 77 -11.54 10.87 10.64
N PRO A 78 -11.83 9.94 9.70
CA PRO A 78 -13.18 9.43 9.54
C PRO A 78 -13.69 8.78 10.83
N PRO A 79 -14.92 9.12 11.31
CA PRO A 79 -15.41 8.58 12.58
C PRO A 79 -15.44 7.06 12.66
N ARG A 80 -15.62 6.38 11.51
CA ARG A 80 -15.72 4.92 11.44
C ARG A 80 -14.37 4.19 11.35
N VAL A 81 -13.28 4.90 11.17
CA VAL A 81 -11.96 4.29 10.99
C VAL A 81 -11.50 3.48 12.20
N HIS A 82 -11.98 3.83 13.42
CA HIS A 82 -11.69 3.07 14.63
C HIS A 82 -12.12 1.59 14.55
N HIS A 83 -13.19 1.27 13.79
CA HIS A 83 -13.57 -0.14 13.58
C HIS A 83 -12.50 -0.94 12.84
N VAL A 84 -11.79 -0.29 11.92
CA VAL A 84 -10.67 -0.93 11.21
C VAL A 84 -9.49 -1.14 12.16
N ILE A 85 -9.15 -0.11 12.95
CA ILE A 85 -8.06 -0.18 13.94
C ILE A 85 -8.33 -1.31 14.94
N GLU A 86 -9.54 -1.33 15.53
CA GLU A 86 -9.95 -2.35 16.48
C GLU A 86 -9.93 -3.76 15.87
N TYR A 87 -10.42 -3.93 14.66
CA TYR A 87 -10.38 -5.20 13.94
C TYR A 87 -8.94 -5.68 13.75
N LEU A 88 -8.05 -4.82 13.22
CA LEU A 88 -6.66 -5.15 12.93
C LEU A 88 -5.85 -5.47 14.20
N GLN A 89 -6.16 -4.82 15.32
CA GLN A 89 -5.53 -5.11 16.61
C GLN A 89 -5.95 -6.47 17.17
N ASN A 90 -7.21 -6.86 17.00
CA ASN A 90 -7.81 -8.02 17.66
C ASN A 90 -7.80 -9.32 16.83
N VAL A 91 -7.70 -9.25 15.48
CA VAL A 91 -7.62 -10.46 14.65
C VAL A 91 -6.33 -11.24 14.95
N ASP A 92 -6.42 -12.55 15.08
CA ASP A 92 -5.30 -13.39 15.55
C ASP A 92 -4.11 -13.41 14.61
N ASN A 93 -4.37 -13.60 13.31
CA ASN A 93 -3.35 -13.65 12.26
C ASN A 93 -3.70 -12.70 11.12
N TRP A 94 -2.67 -12.06 10.57
CA TRP A 94 -2.82 -11.22 9.40
C TRP A 94 -2.53 -12.02 8.14
N HIS A 95 -3.49 -12.00 7.22
CA HIS A 95 -3.42 -12.57 5.90
C HIS A 95 -3.44 -11.43 4.86
N HIS A 96 -3.60 -11.78 3.59
CA HIS A 96 -3.71 -10.81 2.51
C HIS A 96 -4.80 -9.75 2.75
N TYR A 97 -5.93 -10.15 3.32
CA TYR A 97 -7.06 -9.25 3.59
C TYR A 97 -6.69 -8.11 4.55
N GLU A 98 -6.04 -8.43 5.67
CA GLU A 98 -5.65 -7.46 6.70
C GLU A 98 -4.59 -6.49 6.17
N LEU A 99 -3.64 -6.98 5.37
CA LEU A 99 -2.64 -6.13 4.72
C LEU A 99 -3.27 -5.16 3.72
N VAL A 100 -4.21 -5.64 2.89
CA VAL A 100 -4.95 -4.80 1.95
C VAL A 100 -5.79 -3.76 2.70
N LEU A 101 -6.48 -4.16 3.77
CA LEU A 101 -7.28 -3.25 4.60
C LEU A 101 -6.40 -2.15 5.20
N PHE A 102 -5.30 -2.53 5.85
CA PHE A 102 -4.37 -1.58 6.44
C PHE A 102 -3.75 -0.67 5.39
N SER A 103 -3.27 -1.22 4.27
CA SER A 103 -2.64 -0.46 3.18
C SER A 103 -3.55 0.61 2.54
N ASN A 104 -4.88 0.45 2.66
CA ASN A 104 -5.85 1.39 2.10
C ASN A 104 -6.51 2.32 3.13
N THR A 105 -6.14 2.22 4.40
CA THR A 105 -6.76 3.03 5.47
C THR A 105 -5.76 3.73 6.38
N PHE A 106 -4.50 3.28 6.47
CA PHE A 106 -3.49 3.76 7.44
C PHE A 106 -3.28 5.28 7.43
N PHE A 107 -3.42 5.93 6.27
CA PHE A 107 -3.24 7.38 6.14
C PHE A 107 -4.34 8.20 6.81
N ALA A 108 -5.44 7.56 7.21
CA ALA A 108 -6.51 8.14 8.02
C ALA A 108 -6.34 7.89 9.53
N PHE A 109 -5.31 7.13 9.93
CA PHE A 109 -4.99 6.86 11.33
C PHE A 109 -4.06 7.95 11.88
N ASP A 110 -4.03 8.06 13.19
CA ASP A 110 -2.94 8.82 13.78
C ASP A 110 -1.60 8.06 13.66
N LEU A 111 -0.50 8.79 13.93
CA LEU A 111 0.83 8.22 13.79
C LEU A 111 1.10 7.07 14.77
N ALA A 112 0.55 7.16 15.99
CA ALA A 112 0.75 6.15 17.03
C ALA A 112 0.05 4.84 16.64
N ASP A 113 -1.19 4.90 16.16
CA ASP A 113 -1.94 3.76 15.65
C ASP A 113 -1.26 3.14 14.42
N THR A 114 -0.81 3.97 13.48
CA THR A 114 -0.09 3.50 12.29
C THR A 114 1.16 2.71 12.67
N LEU A 115 2.00 3.24 13.58
CA LEU A 115 3.23 2.57 14.03
C LEU A 115 2.93 1.30 14.83
N SER A 116 1.92 1.34 15.70
CA SER A 116 1.49 0.18 16.49
C SER A 116 1.02 -0.96 15.57
N LEU A 117 0.15 -0.64 14.60
CA LEU A 117 -0.36 -1.63 13.64
C LEU A 117 0.72 -2.15 12.70
N LEU A 118 1.74 -1.35 12.38
CA LEU A 118 2.89 -1.80 11.59
C LEU A 118 3.69 -2.90 12.33
N LEU A 119 3.91 -2.73 13.64
CA LEU A 119 4.55 -3.74 14.48
C LEU A 119 3.68 -5.01 14.61
N ILE A 120 2.38 -4.83 14.73
CA ILE A 120 1.41 -5.94 14.77
C ILE A 120 1.41 -6.69 13.44
N ALA A 121 1.38 -5.99 12.30
CA ALA A 121 1.46 -6.57 10.97
C ALA A 121 2.68 -7.47 10.84
N LYS A 122 3.87 -6.97 11.16
CA LYS A 122 5.12 -7.73 11.12
C LYS A 122 5.05 -9.02 11.95
N LYS A 123 4.53 -8.94 13.18
CA LYS A 123 4.44 -10.09 14.09
C LYS A 123 3.40 -11.12 13.65
N LYS A 124 2.19 -10.66 13.29
CA LYS A 124 1.05 -11.54 12.99
C LYS A 124 1.12 -12.21 11.62
N SER A 125 1.99 -11.72 10.74
CA SER A 125 2.18 -12.25 9.39
C SER A 125 3.50 -13.00 9.18
N GLU A 126 4.29 -13.19 10.23
CA GLU A 126 5.59 -13.89 10.17
C GLU A 126 5.49 -15.27 9.52
N ALA A 127 4.39 -16.01 9.74
CA ALA A 127 4.16 -17.33 9.14
C ALA A 127 4.02 -17.30 7.61
N LEU A 128 3.79 -16.13 7.01
CA LEU A 128 3.58 -15.95 5.57
C LEU A 128 4.73 -15.21 4.88
N LYS A 129 5.83 -14.95 5.59
CA LYS A 129 6.94 -14.13 5.08
C LYS A 129 7.56 -14.65 3.78
N ASP A 130 7.53 -15.97 3.55
CA ASP A 130 8.08 -16.61 2.35
C ASP A 130 7.01 -16.84 1.25
N TYR A 131 5.76 -16.43 1.49
CA TYR A 131 4.68 -16.58 0.52
C TYR A 131 4.59 -15.35 -0.38
N HIS A 132 4.90 -15.52 -1.67
CA HIS A 132 5.06 -14.41 -2.62
C HIS A 132 3.89 -13.39 -2.65
N PRO A 133 2.60 -13.78 -2.69
CA PRO A 133 1.52 -12.81 -2.63
C PRO A 133 1.55 -11.93 -1.37
N TYR A 134 2.01 -12.49 -0.25
CA TYR A 134 2.21 -11.74 0.99
C TYR A 134 3.40 -10.77 0.89
N ILE A 135 4.53 -11.22 0.32
CA ILE A 135 5.71 -10.38 0.08
C ILE A 135 5.33 -9.14 -0.74
N LYS A 136 4.59 -9.35 -1.83
CA LYS A 136 4.10 -8.27 -2.69
C LYS A 136 3.25 -7.25 -1.93
N GLU A 137 2.30 -7.70 -1.12
CA GLU A 137 1.46 -6.80 -0.32
C GLU A 137 2.25 -6.08 0.78
N SER A 138 3.24 -6.74 1.38
CA SER A 138 4.14 -6.13 2.35
C SER A 138 4.97 -5.00 1.73
N ILE A 139 5.55 -5.23 0.54
CA ILE A 139 6.28 -4.20 -0.20
C ILE A 139 5.37 -3.01 -0.49
N ARG A 140 4.12 -3.27 -0.92
CA ARG A 140 3.14 -2.22 -1.19
C ARG A 140 2.80 -1.42 0.07
N LEU A 141 2.54 -2.11 1.19
CA LEU A 141 2.21 -1.48 2.46
C LEU A 141 3.33 -0.58 2.95
N TYR A 142 4.55 -1.12 3.08
CA TYR A 142 5.70 -0.34 3.56
C TYR A 142 6.06 0.82 2.62
N SER A 143 5.93 0.61 1.29
CA SER A 143 6.11 1.69 0.31
C SER A 143 5.10 2.81 0.50
N ASN A 144 3.82 2.49 0.64
CA ASN A 144 2.76 3.48 0.86
C ASN A 144 2.96 4.26 2.17
N ILE A 145 3.37 3.58 3.25
CA ILE A 145 3.69 4.22 4.53
C ILE A 145 4.91 5.15 4.38
N ALA A 146 5.97 4.70 3.70
CA ALA A 146 7.16 5.51 3.45
C ALA A 146 6.80 6.78 2.65
N ILE A 147 6.00 6.66 1.58
CA ILE A 147 5.52 7.81 0.79
C ILE A 147 4.76 8.80 1.69
N HIS A 148 3.80 8.32 2.46
CA HIS A 148 3.00 9.17 3.34
C HIS A 148 3.87 9.90 4.37
N LEU A 149 4.81 9.21 4.99
CA LEU A 149 5.73 9.81 5.95
C LEU A 149 6.68 10.83 5.30
N LEU A 150 7.12 10.59 4.05
CA LEU A 150 7.87 11.57 3.26
C LEU A 150 7.03 12.81 2.98
N GLU A 151 5.77 12.67 2.54
CA GLU A 151 4.83 13.77 2.30
C GLU A 151 4.64 14.62 3.57
N MET A 152 4.57 13.97 4.74
CA MET A 152 4.54 14.63 6.05
C MET A 152 5.90 15.22 6.48
N LYS A 153 6.95 15.09 5.66
CA LYS A 153 8.34 15.47 5.97
C LYS A 153 8.91 14.79 7.22
N ASN A 154 8.35 13.64 7.59
CA ASN A 154 8.85 12.84 8.70
C ASN A 154 9.90 11.82 8.22
N PHE A 155 11.06 12.33 7.77
CA PHE A 155 12.12 11.52 7.17
C PHE A 155 12.66 10.44 8.11
N LYS A 156 12.69 10.72 9.42
CA LYS A 156 13.16 9.75 10.41
C LYS A 156 12.29 8.48 10.42
N LEU A 157 10.98 8.63 10.43
CA LEU A 157 10.07 7.50 10.42
C LEU A 157 9.94 6.87 9.01
N ALA A 158 10.06 7.67 7.95
CA ALA A 158 10.13 7.14 6.58
C ALA A 158 11.32 6.17 6.43
N LEU A 159 12.49 6.51 6.99
CA LEU A 159 13.65 5.61 7.00
C LEU A 159 13.39 4.32 7.78
N VAL A 160 12.58 4.35 8.84
CA VAL A 160 12.18 3.11 9.55
C VAL A 160 11.34 2.21 8.63
N ALA A 161 10.36 2.76 7.92
CA ALA A 161 9.55 2.00 6.98
C ALA A 161 10.40 1.45 5.80
N ILE A 162 11.33 2.25 5.28
CA ILE A 162 12.24 1.83 4.20
C ILE A 162 13.19 0.73 4.70
N LYS A 163 13.63 0.77 5.95
CA LYS A 163 14.47 -0.28 6.53
C LYS A 163 13.75 -1.64 6.58
N GLU A 164 12.44 -1.66 6.80
CA GLU A 164 11.66 -2.90 6.70
C GLU A 164 11.62 -3.43 5.26
N LEU A 165 11.52 -2.54 4.25
CA LEU A 165 11.65 -2.93 2.84
C LEU A 165 13.01 -3.53 2.51
N GLU A 166 14.08 -2.99 3.08
CA GLU A 166 15.46 -3.49 2.85
C GLU A 166 15.68 -4.90 3.41
N GLN A 167 14.82 -5.38 4.33
CA GLN A 167 14.88 -6.74 4.88
C GLN A 167 14.11 -7.77 4.04
N ILE A 168 13.34 -7.33 3.04
CA ILE A 168 12.54 -8.22 2.20
C ILE A 168 13.43 -8.77 1.09
N GLU A 169 13.55 -10.10 1.04
CA GLU A 169 14.23 -10.80 -0.02
C GLU A 169 13.23 -11.34 -1.05
N VAL A 170 13.55 -11.19 -2.33
CA VAL A 170 12.73 -11.69 -3.44
C VAL A 170 13.57 -12.43 -4.46
N GLY A 171 13.01 -13.48 -5.05
CA GLY A 171 13.64 -14.29 -6.10
C GLY A 171 13.96 -13.48 -7.37
N GLU A 172 14.77 -14.04 -8.27
CA GLU A 172 15.17 -13.36 -9.52
C GLU A 172 13.99 -13.15 -10.48
N GLU A 173 12.99 -14.01 -10.40
CA GLU A 173 11.77 -13.96 -11.18
C GLU A 173 10.87 -12.76 -10.84
N HIS A 174 11.10 -12.10 -9.69
CA HIS A 174 10.30 -10.97 -9.20
C HIS A 174 10.99 -9.62 -9.47
N ILE A 175 11.27 -9.35 -10.75
CA ILE A 175 12.02 -8.16 -11.19
C ILE A 175 11.35 -6.86 -10.75
N TYR A 176 10.02 -6.79 -10.82
CA TYR A 176 9.27 -5.59 -10.42
C TYR A 176 9.52 -5.22 -8.95
N GLU A 177 9.39 -6.19 -8.07
CA GLU A 177 9.63 -6.03 -6.64
C GLU A 177 11.11 -5.69 -6.36
N LYS A 178 12.05 -6.33 -7.04
CA LYS A 178 13.48 -6.01 -6.94
C LYS A 178 13.79 -4.56 -7.31
N ILE A 179 13.20 -4.05 -8.37
CA ILE A 179 13.38 -2.66 -8.79
C ILE A 179 12.87 -1.71 -7.71
N LEU A 180 11.68 -1.98 -7.16
CA LEU A 180 11.13 -1.17 -6.06
C LEU A 180 12.04 -1.19 -4.83
N LEU A 181 12.48 -2.37 -4.39
CA LEU A 181 13.38 -2.50 -3.24
C LEU A 181 14.71 -1.79 -3.47
N LYS A 182 15.28 -1.89 -4.68
CA LYS A 182 16.51 -1.18 -5.06
C LYS A 182 16.29 0.34 -5.03
N PHE A 183 15.15 0.84 -5.54
CA PHE A 183 14.80 2.25 -5.48
C PHE A 183 14.73 2.75 -4.03
N TRP A 184 14.00 2.05 -3.16
CA TRP A 184 13.86 2.43 -1.76
C TRP A 184 15.20 2.46 -1.03
N LYS A 185 16.08 1.49 -1.32
CA LYS A 185 17.44 1.48 -0.79
C LYS A 185 18.24 2.71 -1.23
N GLN A 186 18.19 3.09 -2.50
CA GLN A 186 18.89 4.29 -2.98
C GLN A 186 18.29 5.56 -2.38
N LEU A 187 16.97 5.64 -2.26
CA LEU A 187 16.30 6.78 -1.62
C LEU A 187 16.70 6.90 -0.14
N SER A 188 16.82 5.78 0.58
CA SER A 188 17.32 5.74 1.96
C SER A 188 18.73 6.32 2.08
N ILE A 189 19.64 5.92 1.19
CA ILE A 189 21.00 6.44 1.13
C ILE A 189 20.99 7.95 0.86
N TYR A 190 20.19 8.40 -0.11
CA TYR A 190 20.06 9.82 -0.43
C TYR A 190 19.54 10.64 0.75
N ILE A 191 18.49 10.18 1.44
CA ILE A 191 17.93 10.89 2.60
C ILE A 191 18.97 11.06 3.71
N GLN A 192 19.82 10.05 3.93
CA GLN A 192 20.85 10.07 4.97
C GLN A 192 22.10 10.86 4.56
N ASN A 193 22.48 10.81 3.29
CA ASN A 193 23.66 11.49 2.75
C ASN A 193 23.39 11.97 1.31
N PRO A 194 22.76 13.14 1.14
CA PRO A 194 22.41 13.67 -0.17
C PRO A 194 23.63 13.87 -1.07
N SER A 195 23.65 13.18 -2.22
CA SER A 195 24.73 13.25 -3.20
C SER A 195 24.23 13.13 -4.64
N THR A 196 24.99 13.68 -5.59
CA THR A 196 24.74 13.52 -7.04
C THR A 196 24.91 12.08 -7.50
N ASP A 197 25.82 11.31 -6.89
CA ASP A 197 26.06 9.92 -7.26
C ASP A 197 24.83 9.06 -6.99
N THR A 198 24.21 9.23 -5.82
CA THR A 198 22.98 8.50 -5.49
C THR A 198 21.82 8.88 -6.43
N LEU A 199 21.71 10.15 -6.81
CA LEU A 199 20.72 10.59 -7.79
C LEU A 199 20.99 9.97 -9.16
N THR A 200 22.24 9.85 -9.58
CA THR A 200 22.61 9.19 -10.83
C THR A 200 22.23 7.70 -10.83
N GLU A 201 22.44 6.99 -9.71
CA GLU A 201 21.98 5.60 -9.57
C GLU A 201 20.46 5.48 -9.64
N MET A 202 19.73 6.40 -9.00
CA MET A 202 18.26 6.44 -9.09
C MET A 202 17.80 6.72 -10.52
N GLN A 203 18.42 7.66 -11.23
CA GLN A 203 18.13 7.95 -12.63
C GLN A 203 18.39 6.72 -13.52
N THR A 204 19.48 6.00 -13.30
CA THR A 204 19.78 4.76 -14.02
C THR A 204 18.67 3.72 -13.86
N LEU A 205 18.08 3.59 -12.68
CA LEU A 205 16.90 2.73 -12.47
C LEU A 205 15.69 3.19 -13.30
N LEU A 206 15.44 4.50 -13.37
CA LEU A 206 14.34 5.06 -14.17
C LEU A 206 14.58 4.83 -15.68
N ASP A 207 15.83 4.94 -16.13
CA ASP A 207 16.20 4.69 -17.54
C ASP A 207 15.98 3.22 -17.91
N HIS A 208 16.32 2.27 -17.03
CA HIS A 208 16.00 0.86 -17.23
C HIS A 208 14.48 0.61 -17.30
N LEU A 209 13.69 1.28 -16.45
CA LEU A 209 12.24 1.18 -16.51
C LEU A 209 11.66 1.77 -17.80
N ALA A 210 12.29 2.83 -18.33
CA ALA A 210 11.90 3.43 -19.61
C ALA A 210 12.14 2.45 -20.77
N PHE A 211 13.22 1.69 -20.74
CA PHE A 211 13.50 0.63 -21.71
C PHE A 211 12.40 -0.46 -21.73
N PHE A 212 11.73 -0.70 -20.60
CA PHE A 212 10.63 -1.67 -20.46
C PHE A 212 9.24 -1.04 -20.58
N ASP A 213 9.10 0.21 -21.01
CA ASP A 213 7.83 0.95 -21.13
C ASP A 213 7.02 1.03 -19.83
N CYS A 214 7.67 1.00 -18.67
CA CYS A 214 7.04 1.02 -17.34
C CYS A 214 6.62 2.45 -16.92
N HIS A 215 5.87 3.18 -17.77
CA HIS A 215 5.58 4.60 -17.61
C HIS A 215 4.91 4.98 -16.28
N SER A 216 3.99 4.17 -15.78
CA SER A 216 3.30 4.45 -14.50
C SER A 216 4.26 4.37 -13.32
N LEU A 217 5.18 3.39 -13.32
CA LEU A 217 6.18 3.22 -12.27
C LEU A 217 7.21 4.36 -12.31
N ILE A 218 7.70 4.71 -13.52
CA ILE A 218 8.60 5.86 -13.71
C ILE A 218 8.00 7.13 -13.13
N ARG A 219 6.75 7.43 -13.46
CA ARG A 219 6.07 8.63 -12.95
C ARG A 219 6.04 8.64 -11.43
N MET A 220 5.61 7.55 -10.80
CA MET A 220 5.53 7.43 -9.34
C MET A 220 6.91 7.64 -8.69
N LEU A 221 7.94 6.93 -9.15
CA LEU A 221 9.28 7.00 -8.57
C LEU A 221 9.94 8.37 -8.80
N SER A 222 9.71 8.99 -9.97
CA SER A 222 10.19 10.34 -10.28
C SER A 222 9.53 11.41 -9.41
N GLU A 223 8.23 11.29 -9.12
CA GLU A 223 7.52 12.20 -8.23
C GLU A 223 8.09 12.11 -6.80
N ILE A 224 8.32 10.90 -6.27
CA ILE A 224 8.94 10.68 -4.97
C ILE A 224 10.35 11.29 -4.92
N THR A 225 11.15 11.02 -5.95
CA THR A 225 12.52 11.55 -6.05
C THR A 225 12.52 13.08 -6.07
N THR A 226 11.71 13.68 -6.96
CA THR A 226 11.61 15.13 -7.10
C THR A 226 11.16 15.80 -5.81
N PHE A 227 10.17 15.22 -5.13
CA PHE A 227 9.70 15.70 -3.84
C PHE A 227 10.83 15.67 -2.79
N THR A 228 11.53 14.53 -2.70
CA THR A 228 12.59 14.33 -1.69
C THR A 228 13.76 15.28 -1.92
N VAL A 229 14.22 15.43 -3.17
CA VAL A 229 15.32 16.34 -3.54
C VAL A 229 14.95 17.81 -3.26
N LYS A 230 13.69 18.18 -3.49
CA LYS A 230 13.22 19.55 -3.19
C LYS A 230 13.27 19.86 -1.70
N VAL A 231 13.04 18.88 -0.84
CA VAL A 231 13.01 19.07 0.62
C VAL A 231 14.39 18.83 1.26
N ILE A 232 15.17 17.91 0.69
CA ILE A 232 16.54 17.59 1.12
C ILE A 232 17.48 17.83 -0.07
N PRO A 233 17.87 19.08 -0.36
CA PRO A 233 18.78 19.35 -1.46
C PRO A 233 20.19 18.80 -1.16
N TYR A 234 20.81 18.23 -2.20
CA TYR A 234 22.25 17.90 -2.14
C TYR A 234 23.09 19.20 -2.14
N LYS A 235 24.23 19.15 -1.53
CA LYS A 235 25.20 20.27 -1.47
C LYS A 235 26.14 20.23 -2.65
#